data_cce672e6e345cf1b017f65fcdcc0d16e
#
_entry.id   cce672e6e345cf1b017f65fcdcc0d16e
#
_cell.length_a   1.000
_cell.length_b   1.000
_cell.length_c   1.000
_cell.angle_alpha   90.00
_cell.angle_beta   90.00
_cell.angle_gamma   90.00
#
_symmetry.space_group_name_H-M   'P 1'
#
loop_
_entity.id
_entity.type
_entity.pdbx_description
1 polymer ?
#
loop_
_entity_poly.entity_id
_entity_poly.type
_entity_poly.pdbx_seq_one_letter_code
_entity_poly.pdbx_strand_id
1 'polypeptide(L)'
;MDWSNLAYFLAVAKTGSLSSAAKELQVNHSTVARRLEKLEADLSIRLFKRHNKGYQLTEHGLALEQEAVKVEEQVERIHRVFNEEQTSLSGTLTVSKPMNGGINIAPVVTSFHKQYPNIDLHLISSSNPDLSLHEADVAIALTNSPPDDLVAKKLGKLPVYIYGSQSYLRGPNHVDIKNLDWVIWVDDTKRLNMEEEIKKKIKSPKIVIRTNSYNEAYDYMSSGMGVSLISPFGLPNDHNLQAFKPDEYNFDINAWLLFHPDMRTNAKVTVFKEFFLEKFETFIGHL
;
A
#
# COMPACT_ATOMS: atom_id res chain seq x y z
N MET A 1 8.76 31.67 9.56
CA MET A 1 7.72 30.69 9.16
C MET A 1 7.17 30.02 10.39
N ASP A 2 5.85 29.98 10.57
CA ASP A 2 5.19 29.25 11.66
C ASP A 2 4.88 27.83 11.19
N TRP A 3 5.48 26.84 11.84
CA TRP A 3 5.37 25.43 11.48
C TRP A 3 3.93 24.90 11.50
N SER A 4 3.07 25.48 12.34
CA SER A 4 1.66 25.10 12.38
C SER A 4 0.94 25.33 11.05
N ASN A 5 1.45 26.23 10.19
CA ASN A 5 0.86 26.51 8.89
C ASN A 5 1.05 25.36 7.89
N LEU A 6 2.03 24.47 8.10
CA LEU A 6 2.23 23.29 7.26
C LEU A 6 1.07 22.31 7.34
N ALA A 7 0.49 22.10 8.52
CA ALA A 7 -0.68 21.25 8.69
C ALA A 7 -1.88 21.77 7.85
N TYR A 8 -2.10 23.09 7.83
CA TYR A 8 -3.15 23.68 7.00
C TYR A 8 -2.86 23.53 5.51
N PHE A 9 -1.59 23.66 5.12
CA PHE A 9 -1.16 23.44 3.74
C PHE A 9 -1.41 22.00 3.31
N LEU A 10 -0.98 21.01 4.10
CA LEU A 10 -1.17 19.59 3.82
C LEU A 10 -2.64 19.21 3.72
N ALA A 11 -3.49 19.70 4.64
CA ALA A 11 -4.93 19.46 4.59
C ALA A 11 -5.57 20.01 3.30
N VAL A 12 -5.13 21.18 2.81
CA VAL A 12 -5.62 21.73 1.53
C VAL A 12 -5.05 20.97 0.34
N ALA A 13 -3.79 20.53 0.38
CA ALA A 13 -3.18 19.71 -0.66
C ALA A 13 -3.93 18.39 -0.84
N LYS A 14 -4.21 17.70 0.27
CA LYS A 14 -4.94 16.43 0.32
C LYS A 14 -6.38 16.55 -0.17
N THR A 15 -7.11 17.59 0.27
CA THR A 15 -8.56 17.70 0.03
C THR A 15 -8.91 18.49 -1.23
N GLY A 16 -7.98 19.29 -1.78
CA GLY A 16 -8.19 20.19 -2.89
C GLY A 16 -9.15 21.36 -2.58
N SER A 17 -9.56 21.55 -1.30
CA SER A 17 -10.61 22.51 -0.92
C SER A 17 -10.38 23.08 0.47
N LEU A 18 -10.46 24.42 0.59
CA LEU A 18 -10.38 25.08 1.90
C LEU A 18 -11.52 24.64 2.84
N SER A 19 -12.72 24.39 2.31
CA SER A 19 -13.88 23.99 3.12
C SER A 19 -13.72 22.56 3.64
N SER A 20 -13.21 21.65 2.83
CA SER A 20 -12.94 20.26 3.23
C SER A 20 -11.79 20.21 4.24
N ALA A 21 -10.70 20.93 4.01
CA ALA A 21 -9.59 21.07 4.95
C ALA A 21 -10.03 21.68 6.28
N ALA A 22 -10.91 22.69 6.26
CA ALA A 22 -11.47 23.30 7.46
C ALA A 22 -12.30 22.29 8.30
N LYS A 23 -13.06 21.43 7.62
CA LYS A 23 -13.82 20.36 8.27
C LYS A 23 -12.89 19.31 8.89
N GLU A 24 -11.86 18.87 8.17
CA GLU A 24 -10.86 17.91 8.66
C GLU A 24 -10.12 18.46 9.90
N LEU A 25 -9.68 19.71 9.83
CA LEU A 25 -8.95 20.37 10.92
C LEU A 25 -9.86 20.94 12.05
N GLN A 26 -11.18 20.78 11.94
CA GLN A 26 -12.17 21.29 12.90
C GLN A 26 -12.05 22.80 13.16
N VAL A 27 -11.77 23.59 12.13
CA VAL A 27 -11.63 25.04 12.19
C VAL A 27 -12.53 25.74 11.17
N ASN A 28 -12.58 27.08 11.22
CA ASN A 28 -13.31 27.85 10.24
C ASN A 28 -12.54 27.95 8.92
N HIS A 29 -13.25 27.96 7.80
CA HIS A 29 -12.70 28.15 6.44
C HIS A 29 -11.77 29.39 6.34
N SER A 30 -12.15 30.52 6.96
CA SER A 30 -11.34 31.74 7.00
C SER A 30 -10.00 31.56 7.72
N THR A 31 -9.95 30.66 8.70
CA THR A 31 -8.71 30.32 9.41
C THR A 31 -7.75 29.58 8.48
N VAL A 32 -8.25 28.60 7.73
CA VAL A 32 -7.44 27.85 6.76
C VAL A 32 -6.88 28.81 5.70
N ALA A 33 -7.76 29.64 5.12
CA ALA A 33 -7.34 30.63 4.09
C ALA A 33 -6.23 31.56 4.60
N ARG A 34 -6.41 32.15 5.78
CA ARG A 34 -5.44 33.06 6.40
C ARG A 34 -4.11 32.39 6.71
N ARG A 35 -4.14 31.13 7.20
CA ARG A 35 -2.92 30.36 7.50
C ARG A 35 -2.14 30.03 6.23
N LEU A 36 -2.85 29.66 5.18
CA LEU A 36 -2.26 29.39 3.87
C LEU A 36 -1.64 30.66 3.25
N GLU A 37 -2.38 31.78 3.25
CA GLU A 37 -1.87 33.08 2.76
C GLU A 37 -0.62 33.51 3.53
N LYS A 38 -0.59 33.32 4.85
CA LYS A 38 0.58 33.61 5.67
C LYS A 38 1.77 32.73 5.30
N LEU A 39 1.57 31.45 5.04
CA LEU A 39 2.64 30.54 4.60
C LEU A 39 3.21 30.96 3.25
N GLU A 40 2.36 31.26 2.26
CA GLU A 40 2.77 31.75 0.96
C GLU A 40 3.52 33.07 1.07
N ALA A 41 3.09 34.00 1.94
CA ALA A 41 3.77 35.26 2.20
C ALA A 41 5.15 35.07 2.86
N ASP A 42 5.23 34.21 3.89
CA ASP A 42 6.49 33.88 4.58
C ASP A 42 7.53 33.29 3.63
N LEU A 43 7.08 32.49 2.66
CA LEU A 43 7.95 31.86 1.66
C LEU A 43 8.15 32.72 0.40
N SER A 44 7.36 33.77 0.23
CA SER A 44 7.33 34.64 -0.96
C SER A 44 7.04 33.90 -2.27
N ILE A 45 6.28 32.80 -2.20
CA ILE A 45 5.90 31.96 -3.34
C ILE A 45 4.42 31.57 -3.26
N ARG A 46 3.84 31.26 -4.43
CA ARG A 46 2.50 30.65 -4.49
C ARG A 46 2.61 29.15 -4.46
N LEU A 47 1.89 28.53 -3.54
CA LEU A 47 1.84 27.07 -3.36
C LEU A 47 0.65 26.43 -4.08
N PHE A 48 -0.43 27.22 -4.26
CA PHE A 48 -1.62 26.75 -4.96
C PHE A 48 -2.03 27.65 -6.12
N LYS A 49 -2.59 27.02 -7.16
CA LYS A 49 -3.39 27.65 -8.21
C LYS A 49 -4.86 27.49 -7.86
N ARG A 50 -5.61 28.58 -7.89
CA ARG A 50 -7.06 28.56 -7.66
C ARG A 50 -7.78 28.34 -8.99
N HIS A 51 -8.63 27.34 -9.03
CA HIS A 51 -9.46 26.99 -10.18
C HIS A 51 -10.94 26.94 -9.78
N ASN A 52 -11.82 26.90 -10.78
CA ASN A 52 -13.28 26.77 -10.55
C ASN A 52 -13.67 25.49 -9.80
N LYS A 53 -12.78 24.48 -9.76
CA LYS A 53 -12.95 23.20 -9.08
C LYS A 53 -12.22 23.09 -7.74
N GLY A 54 -11.51 24.14 -7.28
CA GLY A 54 -10.78 24.13 -6.02
C GLY A 54 -9.34 24.62 -6.12
N TYR A 55 -8.48 24.05 -5.29
CA TYR A 55 -7.05 24.36 -5.15
C TYR A 55 -6.20 23.23 -5.73
N GLN A 56 -5.25 23.59 -6.58
CA GLN A 56 -4.28 22.66 -7.15
C GLN A 56 -2.86 23.15 -6.83
N LEU A 57 -1.97 22.23 -6.45
CA LEU A 57 -0.58 22.55 -6.14
C LEU A 57 0.15 23.14 -7.36
N THR A 58 1.02 24.11 -7.12
CA THR A 58 2.03 24.56 -8.07
C THR A 58 3.25 23.63 -8.02
N GLU A 59 4.25 23.83 -8.87
CA GLU A 59 5.53 23.11 -8.76
C GLU A 59 6.20 23.33 -7.40
N HIS A 60 6.16 24.56 -6.87
CA HIS A 60 6.64 24.84 -5.52
C HIS A 60 5.77 24.20 -4.44
N GLY A 61 4.45 24.11 -4.68
CA GLY A 61 3.53 23.40 -3.80
C GLY A 61 3.86 21.92 -3.71
N LEU A 62 4.12 21.25 -4.85
CA LEU A 62 4.53 19.85 -4.89
C LEU A 62 5.86 19.61 -4.17
N ALA A 63 6.84 20.52 -4.37
CA ALA A 63 8.11 20.43 -3.66
C ALA A 63 7.95 20.61 -2.15
N LEU A 64 7.10 21.56 -1.72
CA LEU A 64 6.84 21.76 -0.29
C LEU A 64 6.06 20.60 0.31
N GLU A 65 5.13 19.99 -0.42
CA GLU A 65 4.36 18.83 0.05
C GLU A 65 5.29 17.68 0.45
N GLN A 66 6.29 17.36 -0.38
CA GLN A 66 7.27 16.32 -0.09
C GLN A 66 8.06 16.57 1.21
N GLU A 67 8.41 17.82 1.48
CA GLU A 67 9.14 18.18 2.70
C GLU A 67 8.21 18.35 3.91
N ALA A 68 7.00 18.87 3.71
CA ALA A 68 6.03 19.07 4.78
C ALA A 68 5.52 17.74 5.36
N VAL A 69 5.36 16.72 4.53
CA VAL A 69 5.03 15.35 4.97
C VAL A 69 6.10 14.82 5.93
N LYS A 70 7.38 15.02 5.64
CA LYS A 70 8.47 14.60 6.54
C LYS A 70 8.42 15.31 7.89
N VAL A 71 8.00 16.58 7.91
CA VAL A 71 7.84 17.34 9.17
C VAL A 71 6.65 16.80 9.98
N GLU A 72 5.53 16.50 9.33
CA GLU A 72 4.36 15.90 9.97
C GLU A 72 4.74 14.56 10.64
N GLU A 73 5.50 13.71 9.95
CA GLU A 73 6.05 12.47 10.51
C GLU A 73 6.84 12.69 11.81
N GLN A 74 7.73 13.70 11.82
CA GLN A 74 8.54 13.96 12.99
C GLN A 74 7.68 14.46 14.18
N VAL A 75 6.64 15.23 13.92
CA VAL A 75 5.68 15.66 14.96
C VAL A 75 4.91 14.47 15.51
N GLU A 76 4.41 13.59 14.65
CA GLU A 76 3.73 12.36 15.08
C GLU A 76 4.67 11.41 15.83
N ARG A 77 5.94 11.34 15.43
CA ARG A 77 6.97 10.62 16.15
C ARG A 77 7.12 11.12 17.60
N ILE A 78 7.17 12.46 17.79
CA ILE A 78 7.22 13.07 19.12
C ILE A 78 5.99 12.62 19.94
N HIS A 79 4.80 12.66 19.36
CA HIS A 79 3.58 12.20 20.05
C HIS A 79 3.65 10.72 20.41
N ARG A 80 4.19 9.86 19.54
CA ARG A 80 4.35 8.41 19.83
C ARG A 80 5.34 8.15 20.98
N VAL A 81 6.46 8.88 21.02
CA VAL A 81 7.51 8.71 22.06
C VAL A 81 7.01 9.09 23.44
N PHE A 82 6.12 10.09 23.53
CA PHE A 82 5.64 10.61 24.83
C PHE A 82 4.28 10.06 25.28
N ASN A 83 3.60 9.25 24.44
CA ASN A 83 2.34 8.63 24.85
C ASN A 83 2.60 7.38 25.70
N GLU A 84 1.98 7.31 26.88
CA GLU A 84 2.00 6.15 27.82
C GLU A 84 1.42 4.86 27.21
N GLU A 85 0.88 4.92 25.99
CA GLU A 85 0.33 3.78 25.24
C GLU A 85 1.38 2.76 24.80
N GLN A 86 2.67 3.04 24.90
CA GLN A 86 3.72 2.16 24.40
C GLN A 86 3.80 0.80 25.13
N THR A 87 3.34 0.71 26.36
CA THR A 87 3.40 -0.53 27.17
C THR A 87 2.07 -1.27 27.26
N SER A 88 0.99 -0.67 26.78
CA SER A 88 -0.36 -1.25 26.90
C SER A 88 -0.68 -2.17 25.72
N LEU A 89 -1.30 -3.32 26.02
CA LEU A 89 -1.93 -4.22 25.04
C LEU A 89 -3.41 -3.89 24.81
N SER A 90 -3.75 -2.59 24.84
CA SER A 90 -5.09 -2.08 24.56
C SER A 90 -5.02 -0.81 23.71
N GLY A 91 -6.17 -0.37 23.16
CA GLY A 91 -6.27 0.78 22.26
C GLY A 91 -6.01 0.40 20.79
N THR A 92 -5.91 1.41 19.92
CA THR A 92 -5.83 1.18 18.46
C THR A 92 -4.45 0.75 18.01
N LEU A 93 -4.41 -0.20 17.08
CA LEU A 93 -3.26 -0.56 16.26
C LEU A 93 -3.66 -0.41 14.79
N THR A 94 -3.06 0.55 14.10
CA THR A 94 -3.32 0.77 12.68
C THR A 94 -2.35 -0.07 11.84
N VAL A 95 -2.91 -0.95 11.01
CA VAL A 95 -2.16 -1.85 10.15
C VAL A 95 -2.44 -1.53 8.70
N SER A 96 -1.42 -1.16 7.95
CA SER A 96 -1.51 -1.05 6.50
C SER A 96 -1.28 -2.40 5.84
N LYS A 97 -2.06 -2.66 4.81
CA LYS A 97 -1.92 -3.85 3.96
C LYS A 97 -1.89 -3.45 2.49
N PRO A 98 -1.36 -4.30 1.59
CA PRO A 98 -1.44 -4.03 0.16
C PRO A 98 -2.89 -3.78 -0.27
N MET A 99 -3.12 -2.68 -0.99
CA MET A 99 -4.44 -2.33 -1.55
C MET A 99 -4.93 -3.42 -2.50
N ASN A 100 -4.01 -4.04 -3.16
CA ASN A 100 -4.25 -4.95 -4.26
C ASN A 100 -4.00 -6.38 -3.78
N GLY A 101 -5.04 -7.10 -3.69
CA GLY A 101 -5.39 -8.50 -3.44
C GLY A 101 -4.34 -9.62 -3.38
N GLY A 102 -3.04 -9.36 -3.44
CA GLY A 102 -2.03 -10.43 -3.50
C GLY A 102 -2.00 -11.37 -2.29
N ILE A 103 -2.72 -11.05 -1.21
CA ILE A 103 -2.78 -11.87 0.00
C ILE A 103 -4.05 -11.59 0.82
N ASN A 104 -4.78 -12.63 1.18
CA ASN A 104 -5.89 -12.54 2.12
C ASN A 104 -5.41 -12.75 3.56
N ILE A 105 -5.22 -11.68 4.30
CA ILE A 105 -4.76 -11.73 5.71
C ILE A 105 -5.90 -11.90 6.73
N ALA A 106 -7.15 -11.94 6.29
CA ALA A 106 -8.30 -11.99 7.20
C ALA A 106 -8.25 -13.15 8.22
N PRO A 107 -7.83 -14.39 7.86
CA PRO A 107 -7.70 -15.47 8.83
C PRO A 107 -6.69 -15.16 9.96
N VAL A 108 -5.55 -14.57 9.62
CA VAL A 108 -4.49 -14.22 10.57
C VAL A 108 -4.96 -13.08 11.48
N VAL A 109 -5.55 -12.03 10.91
CA VAL A 109 -6.11 -10.88 11.64
C VAL A 109 -7.22 -11.33 12.60
N THR A 110 -8.12 -12.21 12.14
CA THR A 110 -9.19 -12.77 12.99
C THR A 110 -8.62 -13.54 14.18
N SER A 111 -7.58 -14.32 13.96
CA SER A 111 -6.93 -15.10 15.01
C SER A 111 -6.20 -14.18 16.00
N PHE A 112 -5.56 -13.11 15.51
CA PHE A 112 -4.93 -12.10 16.33
C PHE A 112 -5.95 -11.40 17.24
N HIS A 113 -7.06 -10.94 16.69
CA HIS A 113 -8.11 -10.27 17.47
C HIS A 113 -8.70 -11.18 18.57
N LYS A 114 -8.85 -12.49 18.30
CA LYS A 114 -9.29 -13.44 19.32
C LYS A 114 -8.31 -13.55 20.49
N GLN A 115 -7.02 -13.45 20.23
CA GLN A 115 -5.97 -13.54 21.25
C GLN A 115 -5.77 -12.23 22.01
N TYR A 116 -5.96 -11.08 21.33
CA TYR A 116 -5.77 -9.73 21.85
C TYR A 116 -7.05 -8.88 21.67
N PRO A 117 -8.15 -9.21 22.35
CA PRO A 117 -9.45 -8.59 22.10
C PRO A 117 -9.52 -7.10 22.49
N ASN A 118 -8.59 -6.62 23.32
CA ASN A 118 -8.51 -5.22 23.75
C ASN A 118 -7.73 -4.33 22.76
N ILE A 119 -7.11 -4.92 21.73
CA ILE A 119 -6.47 -4.17 20.65
C ILE A 119 -7.51 -3.95 19.54
N ASP A 120 -7.88 -2.69 19.32
CA ASP A 120 -8.73 -2.28 18.22
C ASP A 120 -7.90 -2.17 16.93
N LEU A 121 -8.20 -3.03 15.96
CA LEU A 121 -7.46 -3.08 14.69
C LEU A 121 -8.07 -2.16 13.66
N HIS A 122 -7.35 -1.11 13.29
CA HIS A 122 -7.69 -0.25 12.17
C HIS A 122 -6.90 -0.68 10.92
N LEU A 123 -7.59 -1.29 9.95
CA LEU A 123 -6.95 -1.77 8.72
C LEU A 123 -7.11 -0.74 7.61
N ILE A 124 -5.99 -0.27 7.09
CA ILE A 124 -5.95 0.59 5.91
C ILE A 124 -5.30 -0.14 4.73
N SER A 125 -5.67 0.26 3.51
CA SER A 125 -5.11 -0.32 2.29
C SER A 125 -4.28 0.71 1.56
N SER A 126 -3.02 0.40 1.26
CA SER A 126 -2.11 1.27 0.53
C SER A 126 -1.27 0.48 -0.47
N SER A 127 -1.01 1.06 -1.62
CA SER A 127 -0.04 0.53 -2.58
C SER A 127 1.39 0.98 -2.26
N ASN A 128 1.56 2.01 -1.46
CA ASN A 128 2.87 2.56 -1.10
C ASN A 128 3.16 2.34 0.40
N PRO A 129 4.06 1.41 0.76
CA PRO A 129 4.41 1.17 2.16
C PRO A 129 5.06 2.39 2.83
N ASP A 130 5.78 3.25 2.11
CA ASP A 130 6.37 4.47 2.68
C ASP A 130 5.30 5.45 3.12
N LEU A 131 4.33 5.74 2.24
CA LEU A 131 3.22 6.62 2.57
C LEU A 131 2.29 6.00 3.61
N SER A 132 2.15 4.69 3.62
CA SER A 132 1.25 4.03 4.56
C SER A 132 1.72 4.08 6.01
N LEU A 133 3.03 4.18 6.26
CA LEU A 133 3.56 4.29 7.62
C LEU A 133 3.51 5.71 8.19
N HIS A 134 3.05 6.70 7.43
CA HIS A 134 2.60 7.98 7.99
C HIS A 134 1.26 7.84 8.74
N GLU A 135 0.43 6.89 8.30
CA GLU A 135 -0.92 6.67 8.83
C GLU A 135 -1.06 5.34 9.60
N ALA A 136 -0.03 4.49 9.58
CA ALA A 136 -0.05 3.16 10.19
C ALA A 136 1.14 2.89 11.11
N ASP A 137 0.90 2.11 12.16
CA ASP A 137 1.92 1.64 13.09
C ASP A 137 2.77 0.52 12.48
N VAL A 138 2.13 -0.30 11.62
CA VAL A 138 2.73 -1.47 10.95
C VAL A 138 2.20 -1.56 9.53
N ALA A 139 3.06 -1.93 8.59
CA ALA A 139 2.66 -2.23 7.23
C ALA A 139 3.05 -3.66 6.84
N ILE A 140 2.13 -4.36 6.18
CA ILE A 140 2.41 -5.60 5.45
C ILE A 140 2.69 -5.18 4.02
N ALA A 141 3.88 -5.49 3.51
CA ALA A 141 4.31 -5.08 2.19
C ALA A 141 4.74 -6.29 1.34
N LEU A 142 4.38 -6.22 0.06
CA LEU A 142 4.87 -7.15 -0.96
C LEU A 142 5.87 -6.38 -1.82
N THR A 143 7.16 -6.67 -1.63
CA THR A 143 8.22 -5.94 -2.34
C THR A 143 9.53 -6.76 -2.33
N ASN A 144 10.33 -6.57 -3.37
CA ASN A 144 11.68 -7.12 -3.42
C ASN A 144 12.75 -6.15 -2.85
N SER A 145 12.35 -4.88 -2.62
CA SER A 145 13.23 -3.82 -2.10
C SER A 145 12.50 -3.03 -1.01
N PRO A 146 12.53 -3.52 0.26
CA PRO A 146 11.95 -2.75 1.36
C PRO A 146 12.72 -1.43 1.56
N PRO A 147 12.08 -0.38 2.08
CA PRO A 147 12.73 0.89 2.42
C PRO A 147 13.87 0.72 3.43
N ASP A 148 14.98 1.44 3.23
CA ASP A 148 16.18 1.34 4.09
C ASP A 148 15.98 2.03 5.46
N ASP A 149 15.09 2.99 5.54
CA ASP A 149 14.77 3.78 6.74
C ASP A 149 13.78 3.11 7.68
N LEU A 150 13.20 1.99 7.27
CA LEU A 150 12.23 1.22 8.04
C LEU A 150 12.83 -0.06 8.62
N VAL A 151 12.25 -0.53 9.71
CA VAL A 151 12.52 -1.87 10.20
C VAL A 151 11.75 -2.87 9.34
N ALA A 152 12.48 -3.67 8.57
CA ALA A 152 11.90 -4.70 7.72
C ALA A 152 12.10 -6.09 8.35
N LYS A 153 11.00 -6.78 8.63
CA LYS A 153 11.00 -8.19 9.06
C LYS A 153 10.40 -9.03 7.95
N LYS A 154 11.19 -9.93 7.42
CA LYS A 154 10.75 -10.84 6.36
C LYS A 154 9.75 -11.83 6.92
N LEU A 155 8.54 -11.86 6.35
CA LEU A 155 7.49 -12.81 6.66
C LEU A 155 7.70 -14.13 5.90
N GLY A 156 8.13 -14.03 4.64
CA GLY A 156 8.35 -15.20 3.79
C GLY A 156 8.34 -14.83 2.31
N LYS A 157 8.21 -15.85 1.48
CA LYS A 157 8.01 -15.70 0.05
C LYS A 157 6.60 -16.17 -0.32
N LEU A 158 5.91 -15.38 -1.09
CA LEU A 158 4.63 -15.74 -1.68
C LEU A 158 4.88 -16.29 -3.08
N PRO A 159 4.45 -17.52 -3.39
CA PRO A 159 4.47 -18.01 -4.75
C PRO A 159 3.48 -17.21 -5.61
N VAL A 160 3.88 -16.96 -6.82
CA VAL A 160 3.08 -16.28 -7.83
C VAL A 160 3.16 -17.10 -9.11
N TYR A 161 2.02 -17.38 -9.69
CA TYR A 161 1.92 -18.17 -10.92
C TYR A 161 1.24 -17.35 -12.02
N ILE A 162 1.41 -17.83 -13.26
CA ILE A 162 0.67 -17.31 -14.39
C ILE A 162 -0.73 -17.90 -14.34
N TYR A 163 -1.74 -17.06 -14.16
CA TYR A 163 -3.13 -17.47 -14.21
C TYR A 163 -3.84 -16.91 -15.43
N GLY A 164 -4.80 -17.65 -15.94
CA GLY A 164 -5.75 -17.23 -16.95
C GLY A 164 -7.08 -17.93 -16.76
N SER A 165 -8.16 -17.42 -17.38
CA SER A 165 -9.43 -18.14 -17.36
C SER A 165 -9.29 -19.49 -18.06
N GLN A 166 -10.03 -20.50 -17.58
CA GLN A 166 -10.01 -21.82 -18.19
C GLN A 166 -10.40 -21.79 -19.68
N SER A 167 -11.35 -20.92 -20.05
CA SER A 167 -11.76 -20.73 -21.45
C SER A 167 -10.64 -20.20 -22.32
N TYR A 168 -9.88 -19.22 -21.82
CA TYR A 168 -8.75 -18.64 -22.53
C TYR A 168 -7.63 -19.68 -22.72
N LEU A 169 -7.23 -20.36 -21.66
CA LEU A 169 -6.11 -21.31 -21.69
C LEU A 169 -6.38 -22.58 -22.50
N ARG A 170 -7.64 -22.95 -22.73
CA ARG A 170 -8.03 -24.07 -23.60
C ARG A 170 -8.00 -23.70 -25.09
N GLY A 171 -7.76 -22.44 -25.44
CA GLY A 171 -7.63 -22.02 -26.83
C GLY A 171 -6.43 -22.68 -27.54
N PRO A 172 -6.56 -23.05 -28.82
CA PRO A 172 -5.55 -23.84 -29.55
C PRO A 172 -4.18 -23.14 -29.68
N ASN A 173 -4.15 -21.82 -29.56
CA ASN A 173 -2.93 -21.02 -29.70
C ASN A 173 -2.23 -20.74 -28.36
N HIS A 174 -2.81 -21.16 -27.21
CA HIS A 174 -2.35 -20.80 -25.88
C HIS A 174 -1.52 -21.89 -25.19
N VAL A 175 -1.00 -22.84 -25.93
CA VAL A 175 -0.08 -23.89 -25.44
C VAL A 175 1.33 -23.37 -25.20
N ASP A 176 1.77 -22.37 -26.00
CA ASP A 176 3.07 -21.73 -25.88
C ASP A 176 2.93 -20.36 -25.19
N ILE A 177 3.74 -20.12 -24.17
CA ILE A 177 3.79 -18.87 -23.42
C ILE A 177 4.01 -17.62 -24.29
N LYS A 178 4.66 -17.79 -25.45
CA LYS A 178 4.91 -16.70 -26.40
C LYS A 178 3.65 -16.17 -27.07
N ASN A 179 2.59 -16.98 -27.09
CA ASN A 179 1.32 -16.64 -27.72
C ASN A 179 0.30 -16.07 -26.71
N LEU A 180 0.66 -16.01 -25.43
CA LEU A 180 -0.23 -15.50 -24.40
C LEU A 180 -0.28 -13.97 -24.44
N ASP A 181 -1.49 -13.44 -24.35
CA ASP A 181 -1.75 -12.02 -24.11
C ASP A 181 -1.63 -11.72 -22.61
N TRP A 182 -0.89 -10.66 -22.27
CA TRP A 182 -0.60 -10.34 -20.90
C TRP A 182 -1.39 -9.14 -20.41
N VAL A 183 -2.09 -9.32 -19.31
CA VAL A 183 -2.69 -8.27 -18.49
C VAL A 183 -1.76 -8.02 -17.31
N ILE A 184 -1.16 -6.85 -17.23
CA ILE A 184 -0.15 -6.56 -16.20
C ILE A 184 -0.71 -5.53 -15.22
N TRP A 185 -0.66 -5.90 -13.96
CA TRP A 185 -0.77 -4.94 -12.88
C TRP A 185 0.59 -4.26 -12.68
N VAL A 186 0.58 -2.92 -12.67
CA VAL A 186 1.77 -2.09 -12.45
C VAL A 186 1.66 -1.39 -11.09
N ASP A 187 2.73 -1.46 -10.32
CA ASP A 187 2.85 -0.72 -9.06
C ASP A 187 3.42 0.67 -9.33
N ASP A 188 2.67 1.71 -8.94
CA ASP A 188 3.08 3.10 -9.11
C ASP A 188 4.36 3.43 -8.33
N THR A 189 4.67 2.67 -7.28
CA THR A 189 5.89 2.85 -6.46
C THR A 189 7.16 2.28 -7.10
N LYS A 190 7.02 1.50 -8.18
CA LYS A 190 8.11 0.76 -8.84
C LYS A 190 8.89 -0.23 -7.94
N ARG A 191 8.42 -0.48 -6.72
CA ARG A 191 9.05 -1.40 -5.77
C ARG A 191 8.75 -2.87 -6.10
N LEU A 192 7.67 -3.10 -6.86
CA LEU A 192 7.28 -4.39 -7.39
C LEU A 192 6.96 -4.25 -8.88
N ASN A 193 7.95 -4.46 -9.74
CA ASN A 193 7.76 -4.36 -11.18
C ASN A 193 7.47 -5.73 -11.78
N MET A 194 6.19 -6.09 -11.87
CA MET A 194 5.75 -7.37 -12.41
C MET A 194 6.15 -7.56 -13.88
N GLU A 195 6.18 -6.49 -14.66
CA GLU A 195 6.62 -6.55 -16.07
C GLU A 195 8.10 -6.94 -16.18
N GLU A 196 8.96 -6.42 -15.32
CA GLU A 196 10.37 -6.81 -15.28
C GLU A 196 10.53 -8.27 -14.82
N GLU A 197 9.77 -8.70 -13.82
CA GLU A 197 9.81 -10.10 -13.37
C GLU A 197 9.40 -11.06 -14.50
N ILE A 198 8.36 -10.71 -15.25
CA ILE A 198 7.95 -11.46 -16.44
C ILE A 198 9.07 -11.48 -17.47
N LYS A 199 9.67 -10.33 -17.81
CA LYS A 199 10.72 -10.20 -18.82
C LYS A 199 12.00 -10.98 -18.49
N LYS A 200 12.28 -11.22 -17.20
CA LYS A 200 13.42 -12.06 -16.78
C LYS A 200 13.29 -13.51 -17.25
N LYS A 201 12.07 -14.03 -17.34
CA LYS A 201 11.78 -15.42 -17.70
C LYS A 201 11.20 -15.58 -19.10
N ILE A 202 10.52 -14.55 -19.60
CA ILE A 202 9.76 -14.61 -20.84
C ILE A 202 10.24 -13.50 -21.77
N LYS A 203 10.84 -13.92 -22.88
CA LYS A 203 11.36 -12.99 -23.88
C LYS A 203 10.20 -12.36 -24.67
N SER A 204 10.09 -11.03 -24.63
CA SER A 204 9.11 -10.25 -25.40
C SER A 204 7.65 -10.66 -25.15
N PRO A 205 7.13 -10.57 -23.90
CA PRO A 205 5.72 -10.87 -23.60
C PRO A 205 4.80 -9.91 -24.37
N LYS A 206 3.70 -10.42 -24.93
CA LYS A 206 2.71 -9.60 -25.64
C LYS A 206 1.76 -8.97 -24.62
N ILE A 207 2.09 -7.75 -24.18
CA ILE A 207 1.29 -7.03 -23.18
C ILE A 207 0.15 -6.30 -23.89
N VAL A 208 -1.09 -6.62 -23.51
CA VAL A 208 -2.32 -6.06 -24.09
C VAL A 208 -2.95 -5.02 -23.16
N ILE A 209 -2.79 -5.15 -21.84
CA ILE A 209 -3.29 -4.20 -20.85
C ILE A 209 -2.24 -3.96 -19.76
N ARG A 210 -2.14 -2.69 -19.32
CA ARG A 210 -1.49 -2.27 -18.08
C ARG A 210 -2.50 -1.51 -17.25
N THR A 211 -2.67 -1.90 -15.99
CA THR A 211 -3.52 -1.22 -15.01
C THR A 211 -2.80 -1.12 -13.67
N ASN A 212 -3.07 -0.09 -12.89
CA ASN A 212 -2.59 0.04 -11.52
C ASN A 212 -3.58 -0.55 -10.49
N SER A 213 -4.67 -1.15 -10.95
CA SER A 213 -5.66 -1.84 -10.13
C SER A 213 -5.52 -3.35 -10.29
N TYR A 214 -5.21 -4.03 -9.18
CA TYR A 214 -5.19 -5.50 -9.14
C TYR A 214 -6.56 -6.10 -9.48
N ASN A 215 -7.64 -5.50 -8.98
CA ASN A 215 -9.00 -5.97 -9.24
C ASN A 215 -9.34 -5.91 -10.72
N GLU A 216 -8.97 -4.81 -11.40
CA GLU A 216 -9.15 -4.73 -12.85
C GLU A 216 -8.32 -5.78 -13.60
N ALA A 217 -7.05 -5.98 -13.21
CA ALA A 217 -6.22 -7.03 -13.82
C ALA A 217 -6.87 -8.40 -13.64
N TYR A 218 -7.41 -8.69 -12.45
CA TYR A 218 -8.16 -9.90 -12.17
C TYR A 218 -9.42 -10.02 -13.05
N ASP A 219 -10.21 -8.96 -13.17
CA ASP A 219 -11.46 -8.95 -13.95
C ASP A 219 -11.19 -9.17 -15.44
N TYR A 220 -10.22 -8.49 -16.03
CA TYR A 220 -9.83 -8.69 -17.43
C TYR A 220 -9.34 -10.11 -17.69
N MET A 221 -8.49 -10.64 -16.83
CA MET A 221 -7.99 -12.01 -16.93
C MET A 221 -9.12 -13.03 -16.79
N SER A 222 -10.01 -12.86 -15.82
CA SER A 222 -11.17 -13.73 -15.57
C SER A 222 -12.15 -13.72 -16.73
N SER A 223 -12.28 -12.58 -17.42
CA SER A 223 -13.09 -12.42 -18.63
C SER A 223 -12.47 -13.02 -19.89
N GLY A 224 -11.26 -13.57 -19.80
CA GLY A 224 -10.59 -14.21 -20.92
C GLY A 224 -9.77 -13.27 -21.82
N MET A 225 -9.39 -12.08 -21.35
CA MET A 225 -8.54 -11.15 -22.09
C MET A 225 -7.11 -11.64 -22.22
N GLY A 226 -6.64 -12.48 -21.28
CA GLY A 226 -5.27 -12.97 -21.28
C GLY A 226 -4.88 -13.63 -19.96
N VAL A 227 -3.59 -13.55 -19.65
CA VAL A 227 -3.00 -14.08 -18.41
C VAL A 227 -2.38 -12.96 -17.57
N SER A 228 -2.29 -13.21 -16.26
CA SER A 228 -1.60 -12.33 -15.33
C SER A 228 -0.81 -13.11 -14.28
N LEU A 229 0.13 -12.43 -13.61
CA LEU A 229 0.80 -12.97 -12.43
C LEU A 229 -0.06 -12.76 -11.20
N ILE A 230 -0.47 -13.85 -10.58
CA ILE A 230 -1.36 -13.87 -9.41
C ILE A 230 -0.79 -14.78 -8.34
N SER A 231 -0.85 -14.35 -7.08
CA SER A 231 -0.61 -15.23 -5.94
C SER A 231 -1.90 -16.02 -5.63
N PRO A 232 -1.83 -17.34 -5.42
CA PRO A 232 -3.00 -18.14 -5.05
C PRO A 232 -3.65 -17.65 -3.74
N PHE A 233 -2.88 -17.02 -2.86
CA PHE A 233 -3.38 -16.44 -1.58
C PHE A 233 -4.29 -15.21 -1.76
N GLY A 234 -4.31 -14.62 -2.94
CA GLY A 234 -5.20 -13.49 -3.29
C GLY A 234 -6.42 -13.90 -4.10
N LEU A 235 -6.56 -15.18 -4.45
CA LEU A 235 -7.69 -15.64 -5.26
C LEU A 235 -8.93 -15.91 -4.39
N PRO A 236 -10.15 -15.58 -4.90
CA PRO A 236 -11.39 -16.07 -4.31
C PRO A 236 -11.46 -17.60 -4.32
N ASN A 237 -12.20 -18.20 -3.38
CA ASN A 237 -12.30 -19.66 -3.27
C ASN A 237 -12.96 -20.33 -4.48
N ASP A 238 -13.84 -19.63 -5.20
CA ASP A 238 -14.66 -20.12 -6.32
C ASP A 238 -14.28 -19.46 -7.65
N HIS A 239 -12.98 -19.31 -7.91
CA HIS A 239 -12.51 -18.72 -9.17
C HIS A 239 -12.55 -19.70 -10.35
N ASN A 240 -12.75 -19.17 -11.55
CA ASN A 240 -12.70 -19.91 -12.83
C ASN A 240 -11.31 -19.88 -13.49
N LEU A 241 -10.28 -19.61 -12.71
CA LEU A 241 -8.91 -19.47 -13.19
C LEU A 241 -8.14 -20.77 -13.09
N GLN A 242 -7.17 -20.92 -13.96
CA GLN A 242 -6.24 -22.05 -14.00
C GLN A 242 -4.81 -21.52 -14.10
N ALA A 243 -3.90 -22.13 -13.33
CA ALA A 243 -2.48 -21.85 -13.45
C ALA A 243 -1.92 -22.43 -14.76
N PHE A 244 -1.15 -21.64 -15.47
CA PHE A 244 -0.47 -22.05 -16.69
C PHE A 244 0.90 -22.62 -16.35
N LYS A 245 1.09 -23.94 -16.53
CA LYS A 245 2.36 -24.65 -16.33
C LYS A 245 3.11 -24.23 -15.06
N PRO A 246 2.52 -24.38 -13.87
CA PRO A 246 3.08 -23.85 -12.61
C PRO A 246 4.45 -24.47 -12.27
N ASP A 247 4.75 -25.68 -12.72
CA ASP A 247 6.03 -26.35 -12.51
C ASP A 247 7.16 -25.72 -13.37
N GLU A 248 6.81 -25.12 -14.51
CA GLU A 248 7.74 -24.49 -15.46
C GLU A 248 7.89 -22.98 -15.19
N TYR A 249 6.78 -22.31 -14.88
CA TYR A 249 6.73 -20.84 -14.71
C TYR A 249 6.18 -20.47 -13.32
N ASN A 250 7.09 -20.33 -12.37
CA ASN A 250 6.80 -19.82 -11.03
C ASN A 250 7.62 -18.55 -10.74
N PHE A 251 7.09 -17.73 -9.89
CA PHE A 251 7.71 -16.49 -9.44
C PHE A 251 7.52 -16.38 -7.93
N ASP A 252 8.37 -15.61 -7.27
CA ASP A 252 8.26 -15.35 -5.84
C ASP A 252 8.23 -13.85 -5.59
N ILE A 253 7.38 -13.44 -4.68
CA ILE A 253 7.37 -12.09 -4.13
C ILE A 253 7.69 -12.18 -2.65
N ASN A 254 8.62 -11.36 -2.17
CA ASN A 254 8.90 -11.29 -0.73
C ASN A 254 7.79 -10.53 -0.02
N ALA A 255 7.29 -11.12 1.06
CA ALA A 255 6.38 -10.48 2.00
C ALA A 255 7.16 -9.99 3.22
N TRP A 256 6.88 -8.77 3.65
CA TRP A 256 7.55 -8.09 4.75
C TRP A 256 6.54 -7.49 5.71
N LEU A 257 6.93 -7.42 6.96
CA LEU A 257 6.31 -6.57 7.96
C LEU A 257 7.24 -5.41 8.22
N LEU A 258 6.74 -4.20 7.96
CA LEU A 258 7.48 -2.96 8.04
C LEU A 258 6.93 -2.10 9.17
N PHE A 259 7.81 -1.41 9.90
CA PHE A 259 7.42 -0.42 10.89
C PHE A 259 8.55 0.56 11.15
N HIS A 260 8.21 1.73 11.68
CA HIS A 260 9.21 2.75 11.99
C HIS A 260 10.14 2.27 13.14
N PRO A 261 11.45 2.60 13.13
CA PRO A 261 12.36 2.25 14.21
C PRO A 261 11.87 2.59 15.62
N ASP A 262 11.13 3.68 15.79
CA ASP A 262 10.57 4.11 17.08
C ASP A 262 9.48 3.18 17.62
N MET A 263 8.88 2.37 16.76
CA MET A 263 7.85 1.40 17.14
C MET A 263 8.42 0.08 17.65
N ARG A 264 9.76 -0.08 17.71
CA ARG A 264 10.41 -1.31 18.17
C ARG A 264 10.02 -1.74 19.58
N THR A 265 9.76 -0.78 20.44
CA THR A 265 9.39 -0.98 21.85
C THR A 265 7.88 -0.91 22.10
N ASN A 266 7.08 -0.56 21.09
CA ASN A 266 5.64 -0.51 21.22
C ASN A 266 5.07 -1.92 21.41
N ALA A 267 4.36 -2.14 22.53
CA ALA A 267 3.86 -3.46 22.93
C ALA A 267 2.89 -4.05 21.90
N LYS A 268 1.96 -3.23 21.35
CA LYS A 268 0.99 -3.67 20.33
C LYS A 268 1.68 -4.11 19.04
N VAL A 269 2.67 -3.32 18.58
CA VAL A 269 3.48 -3.66 17.39
C VAL A 269 4.29 -4.92 17.64
N THR A 270 4.86 -5.08 18.84
CA THR A 270 5.66 -6.25 19.19
C THR A 270 4.83 -7.52 19.15
N VAL A 271 3.68 -7.56 19.83
CA VAL A 271 2.83 -8.77 19.84
C VAL A 271 2.22 -9.03 18.47
N PHE A 272 1.87 -8.00 17.70
CA PHE A 272 1.39 -8.17 16.33
C PHE A 272 2.46 -8.77 15.42
N LYS A 273 3.67 -8.24 15.49
CA LYS A 273 4.83 -8.75 14.74
C LYS A 273 5.12 -10.22 15.05
N GLU A 274 5.20 -10.58 16.34
CA GLU A 274 5.50 -11.94 16.76
C GLU A 274 4.40 -12.91 16.33
N PHE A 275 3.14 -12.53 16.52
CA PHE A 275 1.99 -13.30 16.10
C PHE A 275 1.97 -13.50 14.58
N PHE A 276 2.20 -12.43 13.82
CA PHE A 276 2.18 -12.50 12.36
C PHE A 276 3.33 -13.35 11.82
N LEU A 277 4.54 -13.25 12.38
CA LEU A 277 5.66 -14.08 11.98
C LEU A 277 5.36 -15.57 12.20
N GLU A 278 4.83 -15.92 13.38
CA GLU A 278 4.49 -17.32 13.71
C GLU A 278 3.41 -17.88 12.79
N LYS A 279 2.35 -17.12 12.57
CA LYS A 279 1.18 -17.61 11.81
C LYS A 279 1.37 -17.54 10.31
N PHE A 280 2.21 -16.66 9.81
CA PHE A 280 2.41 -16.47 8.37
C PHE A 280 3.05 -17.70 7.71
N GLU A 281 4.03 -18.33 8.35
CA GLU A 281 4.63 -19.56 7.84
C GLU A 281 3.60 -20.69 7.74
N THR A 282 2.75 -20.83 8.76
CA THR A 282 1.64 -21.81 8.75
C THR A 282 0.63 -21.48 7.66
N PHE A 283 0.33 -20.20 7.47
CA PHE A 283 -0.62 -19.71 6.46
C PHE A 283 -0.13 -20.00 5.02
N ILE A 284 1.16 -19.87 4.74
CA ILE A 284 1.74 -20.19 3.41
C ILE A 284 1.92 -21.70 3.23
N GLY A 285 2.19 -22.43 4.30
CA GLY A 285 2.51 -23.88 4.24
C GLY A 285 1.30 -24.80 4.06
N HIS A 286 0.08 -24.29 4.03
CA HIS A 286 -1.16 -25.06 3.86
C HIS A 286 -1.67 -25.12 2.40
N LEU A 287 -0.85 -24.79 1.42
CA LEU A 287 -1.05 -25.00 -0.02
C LEU A 287 -0.06 -26.04 -0.54
#